data_94f6f0b6f7d1c4fa9688fac0418bf7b7
#
_entry.id   94f6f0b6f7d1c4fa9688fac0418bf7b7
#
_cell.length_a   1.000
_cell.length_b   1.000
_cell.length_c   1.000
_cell.angle_alpha   90.00
_cell.angle_beta   90.00
_cell.angle_gamma   90.00
#
_symmetry.space_group_name_H-M   'P 1'
#
loop_
_entity.id
_entity.type
_entity.pdbx_description
1 polymer ?
#
loop_
_entity_poly.entity_id
_entity_poly.type
_entity_poly.pdbx_seq_one_letter_code
_entity_poly.pdbx_strand_id
1 'polypeptide(L)'
;MSEVKINETENNFTLATAISNAVERAETGDNFMTEIVYNSFENTDKAQSAVYNAMMGGTCKPGDIIGEEVEIIGITITTGQCNTIFGDTSENPEKIIKPCVTFFLSDGRTVSTLSNGLVRAVKLMFACDNIPTEDAPFKCTFEQRTGKNGVFHTLKAL
;
A
#
# COMPACT_ATOMS: atom_id res chain seq x y z
N MET A 1 23.05 -9.64 -15.61
CA MET A 1 21.93 -10.52 -15.26
C MET A 1 20.80 -10.27 -16.25
N SER A 2 20.38 -11.30 -16.92
CA SER A 2 19.21 -11.14 -17.76
C SER A 2 17.96 -10.98 -16.87
N GLU A 3 17.34 -9.86 -16.96
CA GLU A 3 16.06 -9.70 -16.33
C GLU A 3 15.05 -10.58 -17.05
N VAL A 4 14.41 -11.45 -16.27
CA VAL A 4 13.27 -12.18 -16.77
C VAL A 4 12.12 -11.19 -16.89
N LYS A 5 11.69 -10.91 -18.09
CA LYS A 5 10.48 -10.15 -18.29
C LYS A 5 9.30 -10.98 -17.85
N ILE A 6 8.77 -10.64 -16.71
CA ILE A 6 7.53 -11.22 -16.22
C ILE A 6 6.40 -10.44 -16.88
N ASN A 7 5.42 -11.12 -17.47
CA ASN A 7 4.26 -10.46 -18.05
C ASN A 7 3.35 -9.88 -16.94
N GLU A 8 2.45 -9.00 -17.32
CA GLU A 8 1.55 -8.32 -16.37
C GLU A 8 0.79 -9.28 -15.46
N THR A 9 0.30 -10.39 -16.01
CA THR A 9 -0.44 -11.40 -15.27
C THR A 9 0.44 -12.10 -14.25
N GLU A 10 1.66 -12.45 -14.61
CA GLU A 10 2.63 -13.06 -13.70
C GLU A 10 3.04 -12.10 -12.60
N ASN A 11 3.29 -10.83 -12.91
CA ASN A 11 3.60 -9.80 -11.91
C ASN A 11 2.48 -9.65 -10.90
N ASN A 12 1.24 -9.57 -11.35
CA ASN A 12 0.07 -9.43 -10.49
C ASN A 12 -0.12 -10.67 -9.61
N PHE A 13 0.04 -11.87 -10.17
CA PHE A 13 -0.02 -13.12 -9.43
C PHE A 13 1.10 -13.21 -8.39
N THR A 14 2.32 -12.87 -8.77
CA THR A 14 3.48 -12.91 -7.87
C THR A 14 3.29 -11.93 -6.70
N LEU A 15 2.79 -10.74 -6.96
CA LEU A 15 2.51 -9.77 -5.91
C LEU A 15 1.43 -10.28 -4.96
N ALA A 16 0.34 -10.80 -5.49
CA ALA A 16 -0.74 -11.35 -4.68
C ALA A 16 -0.25 -12.51 -3.79
N THR A 17 0.57 -13.40 -4.34
CA THR A 17 1.17 -14.50 -3.60
C THR A 17 2.11 -13.99 -2.50
N ALA A 18 2.94 -13.01 -2.81
CA ALA A 18 3.86 -12.42 -1.84
C ALA A 18 3.10 -11.77 -0.68
N ILE A 19 2.02 -11.05 -0.96
CA ILE A 19 1.16 -10.46 0.06
C ILE A 19 0.52 -11.55 0.93
N SER A 20 -0.05 -12.57 0.32
CA SER A 20 -0.70 -13.67 1.05
C SER A 20 0.28 -14.41 1.96
N ASN A 21 1.46 -14.70 1.46
CA ASN A 21 2.50 -15.37 2.24
C ASN A 21 3.00 -14.51 3.40
N ALA A 22 3.15 -13.20 3.19
CA ALA A 22 3.56 -12.28 4.24
C ALA A 22 2.50 -12.16 5.33
N VAL A 23 1.22 -12.10 4.96
CA VAL A 23 0.09 -12.07 5.91
C VAL A 23 0.07 -13.37 6.73
N GLU A 24 0.22 -14.52 6.08
CA GLU A 24 0.27 -15.81 6.77
C GLU A 24 1.43 -15.88 7.75
N ARG A 25 2.63 -15.45 7.37
CA ARG A 25 3.79 -15.41 8.28
C ARG A 25 3.52 -14.50 9.48
N ALA A 26 2.91 -13.37 9.28
CA ALA A 26 2.60 -12.44 10.36
C ALA A 26 1.53 -12.98 11.31
N GLU A 27 0.54 -13.72 10.79
CA GLU A 27 -0.53 -14.33 11.59
C GLU A 27 -0.02 -15.51 12.43
N THR A 28 0.93 -16.28 11.90
CA THR A 28 1.45 -17.47 12.56
C THR A 28 2.69 -17.22 13.42
N GLY A 29 3.32 -16.05 13.29
CA GLY A 29 4.50 -15.69 14.05
C GLY A 29 4.16 -15.22 15.45
N ASP A 30 5.07 -15.44 16.39
CA ASP A 30 4.94 -14.99 17.77
C ASP A 30 5.03 -13.47 17.91
N ASN A 31 5.62 -12.82 16.93
CA ASN A 31 5.77 -11.37 16.88
C ASN A 31 5.05 -10.84 15.65
N PHE A 32 4.12 -9.92 15.86
CA PHE A 32 3.46 -9.19 14.78
C PHE A 32 4.45 -8.24 14.12
N MET A 33 5.52 -8.78 13.54
CA MET A 33 6.52 -7.95 12.91
C MET A 33 6.01 -7.44 11.57
N THR A 34 6.15 -6.15 11.37
CA THR A 34 5.91 -5.53 10.08
C THR A 34 6.95 -6.06 9.09
N GLU A 35 6.47 -6.67 8.03
CA GLU A 35 7.31 -7.18 6.96
C GLU A 35 7.13 -6.31 5.72
N ILE A 36 8.25 -5.92 5.08
CA ILE A 36 8.20 -5.21 3.81
C ILE A 36 8.04 -6.24 2.70
N VAL A 37 6.88 -6.22 2.06
CA VAL A 37 6.54 -7.13 0.96
C VAL A 37 7.09 -6.60 -0.36
N TYR A 38 6.98 -5.28 -0.55
CA TYR A 38 7.39 -4.62 -1.78
C TYR A 38 7.82 -3.18 -1.49
N ASN A 39 8.83 -2.73 -2.21
CA ASN A 39 9.31 -1.36 -2.15
C ASN A 39 9.74 -0.94 -3.55
N SER A 40 9.11 0.09 -4.10
CA SER A 40 9.40 0.59 -5.45
C SER A 40 10.66 1.45 -5.52
N PHE A 41 11.20 1.90 -4.39
CA PHE A 41 12.38 2.74 -4.36
C PHE A 41 13.64 1.93 -4.60
N GLU A 42 14.62 2.57 -5.21
CA GLU A 42 15.96 2.03 -5.30
C GLU A 42 16.57 1.91 -3.89
N ASN A 43 17.48 0.96 -3.74
CA ASN A 43 18.14 0.70 -2.45
C ASN A 43 19.23 1.75 -2.20
N THR A 44 18.82 2.98 -1.93
CA THR A 44 19.69 4.09 -1.55
C THR A 44 19.43 4.50 -0.11
N ASP A 45 20.42 5.12 0.53
CA ASP A 45 20.27 5.58 1.93
C ASP A 45 19.09 6.55 2.07
N LYS A 46 18.90 7.44 1.09
CA LYS A 46 17.79 8.39 1.09
C LYS A 46 16.45 7.70 1.01
N ALA A 47 16.32 6.74 0.11
CA ALA A 47 15.08 5.98 -0.06
C ALA A 47 14.78 5.13 1.18
N GLN A 48 15.78 4.49 1.76
CA GLN A 48 15.61 3.72 2.99
C GLN A 48 15.15 4.59 4.15
N SER A 49 15.72 5.77 4.31
CA SER A 49 15.30 6.72 5.34
C SER A 49 13.86 7.18 5.14
N ALA A 50 13.46 7.45 3.91
CA ALA A 50 12.08 7.84 3.59
C ALA A 50 11.08 6.74 3.96
N VAL A 51 11.40 5.50 3.63
CA VAL A 51 10.58 4.33 3.97
C VAL A 51 10.48 4.17 5.48
N TYR A 52 11.62 4.24 6.17
CA TYR A 52 11.66 4.15 7.63
C TYR A 52 10.76 5.20 8.28
N ASN A 53 10.89 6.46 7.88
CA ASN A 53 10.11 7.55 8.45
C ASN A 53 8.61 7.37 8.20
N ALA A 54 8.24 6.91 7.01
CA ALA A 54 6.85 6.64 6.69
C ALA A 54 6.26 5.53 7.56
N MET A 55 7.04 4.48 7.82
CA MET A 55 6.60 3.37 8.66
C MET A 55 6.51 3.73 10.14
N MET A 56 7.31 4.69 10.59
CA MET A 56 7.29 5.15 12.00
C MET A 56 6.17 6.12 12.32
N GLY A 57 5.43 6.57 11.34
CA GLY A 57 4.31 7.48 11.52
C GLY A 57 4.47 8.76 10.71
N GLY A 58 3.59 9.73 10.94
CA GLY A 58 3.61 10.99 10.19
C GLY A 58 2.95 10.91 8.82
N THR A 59 2.16 9.87 8.59
CA THR A 59 1.45 9.69 7.33
C THR A 59 0.05 10.30 7.38
N CYS A 60 -0.42 10.74 6.21
CA CYS A 60 -1.82 11.11 6.02
C CYS A 60 -2.68 9.85 5.84
N LYS A 61 -3.96 10.00 6.09
CA LYS A 61 -4.96 9.00 5.71
C LYS A 61 -5.56 9.40 4.36
N PRO A 62 -6.05 8.42 3.57
CA PRO A 62 -6.69 8.75 2.28
C PRO A 62 -7.82 9.77 2.41
N GLY A 63 -8.58 9.72 3.51
CA GLY A 63 -9.68 10.66 3.77
C GLY A 63 -9.26 12.11 3.90
N ASP A 64 -7.99 12.37 4.22
CA ASP A 64 -7.47 13.73 4.41
C ASP A 64 -7.21 14.46 3.09
N ILE A 65 -7.13 13.73 1.99
CA ILE A 65 -6.74 14.28 0.68
C ILE A 65 -7.70 13.93 -0.46
N ILE A 66 -8.94 13.61 -0.11
CA ILE A 66 -9.97 13.28 -1.12
C ILE A 66 -10.14 14.45 -2.09
N GLY A 67 -10.11 14.15 -3.39
CA GLY A 67 -10.30 15.12 -4.46
C GLY A 67 -9.08 15.98 -4.79
N GLU A 68 -8.01 15.88 -4.00
CA GLU A 68 -6.78 16.62 -4.26
C GLU A 68 -5.98 15.94 -5.36
N GLU A 69 -5.52 16.70 -6.35
CA GLU A 69 -4.64 16.19 -7.39
C GLU A 69 -3.23 16.00 -6.83
N VAL A 70 -2.71 14.79 -6.90
CA VAL A 70 -1.40 14.44 -6.35
C VAL A 70 -0.59 13.63 -7.36
N GLU A 71 0.72 13.59 -7.12
CA GLU A 71 1.64 12.76 -7.88
C GLU A 71 2.26 11.74 -6.94
N ILE A 72 2.01 10.46 -7.21
CA ILE A 72 2.62 9.35 -6.48
C ILE A 72 3.95 9.04 -7.14
N ILE A 73 5.02 9.05 -6.36
CA ILE A 73 6.39 8.79 -6.85
C ILE A 73 6.97 7.47 -6.35
N GLY A 74 6.25 6.80 -5.49
CA GLY A 74 6.70 5.52 -4.96
C GLY A 74 5.64 4.83 -4.12
N ILE A 75 5.80 3.54 -3.94
CA ILE A 75 4.87 2.69 -3.19
C ILE A 75 5.66 1.70 -2.35
N THR A 76 5.23 1.49 -1.11
CA THR A 76 5.64 0.35 -0.30
C THR A 76 4.43 -0.45 0.10
N ILE A 77 4.60 -1.75 0.22
CA ILE A 77 3.58 -2.66 0.74
C ILE A 77 4.19 -3.39 1.92
N THR A 78 3.53 -3.29 3.06
CA THR A 78 3.95 -3.93 4.29
C THR A 78 2.80 -4.73 4.87
N THR A 79 3.07 -5.57 5.85
CA THR A 79 2.00 -6.18 6.64
C THR A 79 1.57 -5.22 7.74
N GLY A 80 0.28 -5.11 7.96
CA GLY A 80 -0.28 -4.27 9.01
C GLY A 80 -1.32 -5.02 9.82
N GLN A 81 -1.53 -4.58 11.05
CA GLN A 81 -2.52 -5.17 11.95
C GLN A 81 -3.69 -4.22 12.14
N CYS A 82 -4.90 -4.76 12.09
CA CYS A 82 -6.10 -4.00 12.39
C CYS A 82 -7.11 -4.86 13.13
N ASN A 83 -8.08 -4.20 13.77
CA ASN A 83 -9.17 -4.92 14.42
C ASN A 83 -10.10 -5.54 13.37
N THR A 84 -10.58 -6.75 13.64
CA THR A 84 -11.53 -7.43 12.77
C THR A 84 -12.81 -6.63 12.62
N ILE A 85 -13.26 -6.02 13.72
CA ILE A 85 -14.43 -5.15 13.73
C ILE A 85 -13.96 -3.71 13.84
N PHE A 86 -14.31 -2.89 12.84
CA PHE A 86 -13.96 -1.47 12.82
C PHE A 86 -14.57 -0.75 14.04
N GLY A 87 -13.73 -0.02 14.75
CA GLY A 87 -14.17 0.74 15.92
C GLY A 87 -14.37 -0.10 17.18
N ASP A 88 -13.92 -1.36 17.19
CA ASP A 88 -14.00 -2.22 18.37
C ASP A 88 -13.19 -1.61 19.52
N THR A 89 -13.88 -1.24 20.60
CA THR A 89 -13.29 -0.66 21.80
C THR A 89 -13.16 -1.65 22.95
N SER A 90 -13.40 -2.93 22.70
CA SER A 90 -13.25 -3.98 23.71
C SER A 90 -11.81 -4.04 24.22
N GLU A 91 -11.62 -4.59 25.41
CA GLU A 91 -10.31 -4.67 26.06
C GLU A 91 -9.31 -5.51 25.25
N ASN A 92 -9.80 -6.57 24.61
CA ASN A 92 -8.99 -7.46 23.76
C ASN A 92 -9.68 -7.65 22.41
N PRO A 93 -9.65 -6.64 21.53
CA PRO A 93 -10.30 -6.77 20.23
C PRO A 93 -9.60 -7.83 19.38
N GLU A 94 -10.40 -8.59 18.65
CA GLU A 94 -9.87 -9.54 17.69
C GLU A 94 -9.17 -8.78 16.56
N LYS A 95 -7.97 -9.22 16.21
CA LYS A 95 -7.13 -8.56 15.20
C LYS A 95 -6.81 -9.49 14.05
N ILE A 96 -6.65 -8.88 12.87
CA ILE A 96 -6.22 -9.56 11.67
C ILE A 96 -5.04 -8.83 11.07
N ILE A 97 -4.27 -9.56 10.28
CA ILE A 97 -3.17 -8.97 9.51
C ILE A 97 -3.67 -8.70 8.10
N LYS A 98 -3.37 -7.51 7.60
CA LYS A 98 -3.72 -7.06 6.25
C LYS A 98 -2.52 -6.42 5.57
N PRO A 99 -2.50 -6.39 4.24
CA PRO A 99 -1.52 -5.57 3.54
C PRO A 99 -1.78 -4.09 3.81
N CYS A 100 -0.71 -3.36 4.12
CA CYS A 100 -0.72 -1.92 4.28
C CYS A 100 0.06 -1.31 3.12
N VAL A 101 -0.58 -0.43 2.36
CA VAL A 101 0.06 0.29 1.28
C VAL A 101 0.40 1.70 1.74
N THR A 102 1.61 2.13 1.44
CA THR A 102 2.03 3.52 1.63
C THR A 102 2.37 4.13 0.29
N PHE A 103 1.69 5.22 -0.05
CA PHE A 103 1.93 6.00 -1.25
C PHE A 103 2.82 7.20 -0.88
N PHE A 104 3.89 7.38 -1.61
CA PHE A 104 4.81 8.51 -1.43
C PHE A 104 4.49 9.57 -2.46
N LEU A 105 4.15 10.77 -2.00
CA LEU A 105 3.77 11.88 -2.88
C LEU A 105 4.98 12.76 -3.19
N SER A 106 4.95 13.41 -4.36
CA SER A 106 6.04 14.26 -4.82
C SER A 106 6.31 15.46 -3.91
N ASP A 107 5.32 15.89 -3.13
CA ASP A 107 5.45 17.00 -2.19
C ASP A 107 6.00 16.60 -0.81
N GLY A 108 6.39 15.35 -0.64
CA GLY A 108 6.95 14.83 0.60
C GLY A 108 5.95 14.19 1.56
N ARG A 109 4.66 14.34 1.32
CA ARG A 109 3.65 13.67 2.13
C ARG A 109 3.61 12.17 1.81
N THR A 110 3.18 11.39 2.78
CA THR A 110 2.93 9.96 2.59
C THR A 110 1.50 9.63 2.99
N VAL A 111 0.90 8.66 2.33
CA VAL A 111 -0.47 8.21 2.61
C VAL A 111 -0.44 6.71 2.85
N SER A 112 -0.78 6.29 4.05
CA SER A 112 -0.82 4.86 4.42
C SER A 112 -2.25 4.40 4.61
N THR A 113 -2.54 3.19 4.17
CA THR A 113 -3.88 2.64 4.21
C THR A 113 -3.90 1.12 4.27
N LEU A 114 -4.91 0.60 4.95
CA LEU A 114 -5.26 -0.83 4.94
C LEU A 114 -6.48 -1.08 4.03
N SER A 115 -6.96 -0.07 3.32
CA SER A 115 -8.14 -0.15 2.48
C SER A 115 -7.98 -1.16 1.34
N ASN A 116 -8.92 -2.10 1.24
CA ASN A 116 -8.93 -3.09 0.16
C ASN A 116 -9.03 -2.43 -1.23
N GLY A 117 -9.74 -1.32 -1.34
CA GLY A 117 -9.86 -0.57 -2.60
C GLY A 117 -8.52 -0.02 -3.07
N LEU A 118 -7.70 0.49 -2.17
CA LEU A 118 -6.39 1.03 -2.52
C LEU A 118 -5.35 -0.07 -2.72
N VAL A 119 -5.44 -1.18 -2.00
CA VAL A 119 -4.61 -2.35 -2.28
C VAL A 119 -4.91 -2.88 -3.69
N ARG A 120 -6.18 -2.91 -4.06
CA ARG A 120 -6.60 -3.30 -5.43
C ARG A 120 -6.03 -2.34 -6.48
N ALA A 121 -6.03 -1.03 -6.20
CA ALA A 121 -5.45 -0.03 -7.10
C ALA A 121 -3.97 -0.32 -7.38
N VAL A 122 -3.21 -0.68 -6.35
CA VAL A 122 -1.80 -1.05 -6.51
C VAL A 122 -1.65 -2.31 -7.35
N LYS A 123 -2.48 -3.32 -7.12
CA LYS A 123 -2.47 -4.55 -7.94
C LYS A 123 -2.73 -4.24 -9.41
N LEU A 124 -3.62 -3.30 -9.70
CA LEU A 124 -3.88 -2.85 -11.07
C LEU A 124 -2.70 -2.09 -11.66
N MET A 125 -1.98 -1.28 -10.88
CA MET A 125 -0.75 -0.64 -11.33
C MET A 125 0.28 -1.68 -11.77
N PHE A 126 0.43 -2.76 -11.03
CA PHE A 126 1.32 -3.85 -11.42
C PHE A 126 0.84 -4.54 -12.70
N ALA A 127 -0.46 -4.81 -12.80
CA ALA A 127 -1.03 -5.47 -13.97
C ALA A 127 -0.88 -4.62 -15.24
N CYS A 128 -0.92 -3.30 -15.10
CA CYS A 128 -0.74 -2.35 -16.22
C CYS A 128 0.71 -1.93 -16.44
N ASP A 129 1.64 -2.49 -15.69
CA ASP A 129 3.06 -2.11 -15.72
C ASP A 129 3.26 -0.60 -15.53
N ASN A 130 2.49 -0.02 -14.61
CA ASN A 130 2.49 1.41 -14.35
C ASN A 130 2.83 1.70 -12.88
N ILE A 131 4.00 1.22 -12.44
CA ILE A 131 4.47 1.45 -11.09
C ILE A 131 5.11 2.83 -11.02
N PRO A 132 4.66 3.70 -10.09
CA PRO A 132 5.16 5.07 -10.03
C PRO A 132 6.63 5.14 -9.60
N THR A 133 7.35 6.08 -10.21
CA THR A 133 8.72 6.44 -9.83
C THR A 133 8.84 7.96 -9.84
N GLU A 134 9.96 8.48 -9.32
CA GLU A 134 10.23 9.92 -9.39
C GLU A 134 10.27 10.44 -10.82
N ASP A 135 10.81 9.65 -11.74
CA ASP A 135 10.91 10.01 -13.17
C ASP A 135 9.59 9.82 -13.91
N ALA A 136 8.74 8.96 -13.43
CA ALA A 136 7.43 8.66 -14.02
C ALA A 136 6.36 8.61 -12.93
N PRO A 137 5.97 9.76 -12.36
CA PRO A 137 4.98 9.78 -11.30
C PRO A 137 3.59 9.40 -11.82
N PHE A 138 2.80 8.82 -10.96
CA PHE A 138 1.41 8.50 -11.23
C PHE A 138 0.54 9.66 -10.75
N LYS A 139 -0.04 10.39 -11.69
CA LYS A 139 -0.92 11.53 -11.40
C LYS A 139 -2.33 11.04 -11.17
N CYS A 140 -2.90 11.39 -10.04
CA CYS A 140 -4.21 10.89 -9.66
C CYS A 140 -4.90 11.77 -8.62
N THR A 141 -6.14 11.42 -8.32
CA THR A 141 -6.86 11.89 -7.14
C THR A 141 -7.26 10.69 -6.30
N PHE A 142 -7.24 10.86 -4.99
CA PHE A 142 -7.86 9.90 -4.08
C PHE A 142 -9.36 10.18 -4.06
N GLU A 143 -10.15 9.14 -4.23
CA GLU A 143 -11.60 9.25 -4.24
C GLU A 143 -12.24 8.38 -3.18
N GLN A 144 -13.37 8.84 -2.68
CA GLN A 144 -14.23 8.07 -1.81
C GLN A 144 -15.48 7.71 -2.60
N ARG A 145 -15.81 6.43 -2.63
CA ARG A 145 -16.99 5.92 -3.32
C ARG A 145 -17.83 5.11 -2.37
N THR A 146 -19.14 5.06 -2.66
CA THR A 146 -20.09 4.24 -1.92
C THR A 146 -20.37 2.98 -2.72
N GLY A 147 -20.13 1.83 -2.12
CA GLY A 147 -20.43 0.53 -2.69
C GLY A 147 -21.47 -0.22 -1.88
N LYS A 148 -21.68 -1.48 -2.26
CA LYS A 148 -22.67 -2.37 -1.63
C LYS A 148 -22.43 -2.57 -0.13
N ASN A 149 -21.16 -2.58 0.28
CA ASN A 149 -20.75 -2.84 1.66
C ASN A 149 -20.30 -1.57 2.40
N GLY A 150 -20.69 -0.38 1.91
CA GLY A 150 -20.35 0.89 2.52
C GLY A 150 -19.35 1.71 1.70
N VAL A 151 -18.64 2.59 2.37
CA VAL A 151 -17.71 3.53 1.76
C VAL A 151 -16.34 2.87 1.57
N PHE A 152 -15.72 3.12 0.43
CA PHE A 152 -14.35 2.66 0.16
C PHE A 152 -13.54 3.75 -0.55
N HIS A 153 -12.22 3.61 -0.47
CA HIS A 153 -11.29 4.53 -1.13
C HIS A 153 -10.70 3.89 -2.39
N THR A 154 -10.45 4.72 -3.39
CA THR A 154 -9.81 4.30 -4.64
C THR A 154 -8.99 5.44 -5.22
N LEU A 155 -8.30 5.17 -6.31
CA LEU A 155 -7.55 6.16 -7.08
C LEU A 155 -8.19 6.36 -8.44
N LYS A 156 -8.23 7.61 -8.87
CA LYS A 156 -8.58 7.95 -10.23
C LYS A 156 -7.37 8.54 -10.93
N ALA A 157 -6.92 7.88 -12.00
CA ALA A 157 -5.83 8.40 -12.83
C ALA A 157 -6.27 9.67 -13.57
N LEU A 158 -5.37 10.63 -13.67
CA LEU A 158 -5.59 11.86 -14.40
C LEU A 158 -5.03 11.80 -15.82
#